data_b4711275a0ac92e7a6e03d40689620b8
#
_entry.id   b4711275a0ac92e7a6e03d40689620b8
#
_cell.length_a   1.000
_cell.length_b   1.000
_cell.length_c   1.000
_cell.angle_alpha   90.00
_cell.angle_beta   90.00
_cell.angle_gamma   90.00
#
_symmetry.space_group_name_H-M   'P 1'
#
loop_
_entity.id
_entity.type
_entity.pdbx_description
1 polymer ?
#
loop_
_entity_poly.entity_id
_entity_poly.type
_entity_poly.pdbx_seq_one_letter_code
_entity_poly.pdbx_strand_id
1 'polypeptide(L)'
;MLNHIEKIKILPELVVKLHYNFDFESTLKSKCDETIAYSEKQEEKVPLEYGDAVSTVVHNVNGQPHTWIENKKFNQFLNANIPYILKEFGLANQPITVSNSWVNRHSRGGETLEHMHQFVDLVVSSYLFCPPGSGNLLVRDPLEYHRWNDLQENSFFKREKYQYPWFEIPVKTNDVLIFPGWLNHKTEKSDVDIDRYVMTINLKYGPGPNMMIR
;
A
#
# COMPACT_ATOMS: atom_id res chain seq x y z
N MET A 1 1.05 2.50 44.56
CA MET A 1 1.79 3.08 43.41
C MET A 1 2.14 1.95 42.48
N LEU A 2 1.77 2.03 41.19
CA LEU A 2 2.20 1.10 40.16
C LEU A 2 3.67 1.35 39.90
N ASN A 3 4.55 0.42 40.31
CA ASN A 3 5.99 0.61 40.21
C ASN A 3 6.58 0.23 38.86
N HIS A 4 5.85 -0.54 38.05
CA HIS A 4 6.32 -0.97 36.72
C HIS A 4 5.15 -1.47 35.87
N ILE A 5 5.10 -1.04 34.58
CA ILE A 5 4.19 -1.59 33.57
C ILE A 5 5.07 -2.16 32.45
N GLU A 6 5.05 -3.47 32.29
CA GLU A 6 5.67 -4.14 31.17
C GLU A 6 4.65 -4.31 30.05
N LYS A 7 4.99 -3.84 28.85
CA LYS A 7 4.19 -4.06 27.64
C LYS A 7 4.75 -5.25 26.89
N ILE A 8 3.96 -6.33 26.81
CA ILE A 8 4.31 -7.51 26.04
C ILE A 8 3.63 -7.37 24.66
N LYS A 9 4.44 -7.32 23.61
CA LYS A 9 3.97 -7.28 22.23
C LYS A 9 3.67 -8.71 21.76
N ILE A 10 2.38 -9.05 21.67
CA ILE A 10 1.92 -10.39 21.30
C ILE A 10 1.79 -10.53 19.78
N LEU A 11 1.43 -9.45 19.09
CA LEU A 11 1.27 -9.40 17.64
C LEU A 11 2.35 -8.52 17.02
N PRO A 12 2.91 -8.91 15.85
CA PRO A 12 3.82 -8.05 15.12
C PRO A 12 3.11 -6.79 14.62
N GLU A 13 3.88 -5.76 14.25
CA GLU A 13 3.33 -4.62 13.54
C GLU A 13 2.74 -5.09 12.21
N LEU A 14 1.59 -4.53 11.84
CA LEU A 14 0.90 -4.90 10.60
C LEU A 14 1.19 -3.91 9.47
N VAL A 15 1.65 -2.70 9.79
CA VAL A 15 1.99 -1.68 8.80
C VAL A 15 3.28 -0.99 9.21
N VAL A 16 4.24 -0.99 8.30
CA VAL A 16 5.48 -0.21 8.42
C VAL A 16 5.39 0.97 7.46
N LYS A 17 5.70 2.17 7.95
CA LYS A 17 5.76 3.39 7.13
C LYS A 17 7.19 3.87 7.00
N LEU A 18 7.64 4.04 5.77
CA LEU A 18 8.90 4.66 5.38
C LEU A 18 8.63 5.97 4.64
N HIS A 19 9.66 6.73 4.38
CA HIS A 19 9.61 7.92 3.55
C HIS A 19 10.71 7.86 2.50
N TYR A 20 10.36 8.13 1.22
CA TYR A 20 11.30 8.17 0.12
C TYR A 20 10.95 9.33 -0.83
N ASN A 21 11.90 10.22 -1.09
CA ASN A 21 11.70 11.36 -1.97
C ASN A 21 11.71 10.92 -3.43
N PHE A 22 10.51 10.68 -3.99
CA PHE A 22 10.34 10.42 -5.41
C PHE A 22 10.47 11.72 -6.20
N ASP A 23 11.22 11.67 -7.29
CA ASP A 23 11.23 12.75 -8.28
C ASP A 23 10.07 12.54 -9.26
N PHE A 24 8.83 12.70 -8.73
CA PHE A 24 7.63 12.36 -9.46
C PHE A 24 7.42 13.24 -10.68
N GLU A 25 7.42 14.57 -10.51
CA GLU A 25 7.08 15.52 -11.57
C GLU A 25 8.07 15.48 -12.73
N SER A 26 9.38 15.35 -12.46
CA SER A 26 10.41 15.42 -13.49
C SER A 26 10.67 14.07 -14.17
N THR A 27 10.41 12.93 -13.51
CA THR A 27 10.86 11.64 -14.01
C THR A 27 9.74 10.61 -14.16
N LEU A 28 8.85 10.47 -13.16
CA LEU A 28 7.89 9.37 -13.13
C LEU A 28 6.54 9.73 -13.74
N LYS A 29 6.11 10.99 -13.65
CA LYS A 29 4.75 11.42 -14.02
C LYS A 29 4.40 11.08 -15.46
N SER A 30 5.25 11.45 -16.42
CA SER A 30 5.00 11.20 -17.84
C SER A 30 4.80 9.71 -18.13
N LYS A 31 5.61 8.86 -17.49
CA LYS A 31 5.55 7.41 -17.67
C LYS A 31 4.31 6.78 -17.03
N CYS A 32 3.93 7.29 -15.86
CA CYS A 32 2.66 6.92 -15.22
C CYS A 32 1.48 7.31 -16.11
N ASP A 33 1.43 8.55 -16.59
CA ASP A 33 0.34 9.06 -17.43
C ASP A 33 0.22 8.27 -18.74
N GLU A 34 1.34 7.96 -19.39
CA GLU A 34 1.34 7.15 -20.62
C GLU A 34 0.78 5.74 -20.36
N THR A 35 1.24 5.08 -19.29
CA THR A 35 0.77 3.73 -18.94
C THR A 35 -0.70 3.72 -18.55
N ILE A 36 -1.16 4.73 -17.80
CA ILE A 36 -2.56 4.91 -17.41
C ILE A 36 -3.43 5.18 -18.63
N ALA A 37 -3.03 6.11 -19.51
CA ALA A 37 -3.77 6.43 -20.72
C ALA A 37 -3.89 5.23 -21.67
N TYR A 38 -2.92 4.33 -21.66
CA TYR A 38 -3.04 3.05 -22.37
C TYR A 38 -4.07 2.14 -21.70
N SER A 39 -4.01 1.99 -20.38
CA SER A 39 -4.95 1.14 -19.62
C SER A 39 -6.39 1.61 -19.76
N GLU A 40 -6.64 2.93 -19.78
CA GLU A 40 -7.97 3.52 -19.95
C GLU A 40 -8.65 3.16 -21.28
N LYS A 41 -7.85 2.90 -22.31
CA LYS A 41 -8.34 2.55 -23.66
C LYS A 41 -8.68 1.07 -23.80
N GLN A 42 -8.31 0.23 -22.82
CA GLN A 42 -8.60 -1.19 -22.89
C GLN A 42 -10.05 -1.45 -22.47
N GLU A 43 -10.66 -2.47 -23.05
CA GLU A 43 -12.02 -2.90 -22.70
C GLU A 43 -12.08 -3.56 -21.32
N GLU A 44 -11.04 -4.33 -20.99
CA GLU A 44 -10.91 -4.99 -19.70
C GLU A 44 -10.48 -4.01 -18.62
N LYS A 45 -11.40 -3.70 -17.71
CA LYS A 45 -11.13 -2.83 -16.55
C LYS A 45 -10.92 -3.65 -15.29
N VAL A 46 -10.06 -3.15 -14.41
CA VAL A 46 -9.83 -3.79 -13.11
C VAL A 46 -11.04 -3.53 -12.21
N PRO A 47 -11.70 -4.57 -11.69
CA PRO A 47 -12.92 -4.41 -10.89
C PRO A 47 -12.67 -3.83 -9.49
N LEU A 48 -11.41 -3.68 -9.09
CA LEU A 48 -11.02 -3.13 -7.79
C LEU A 48 -11.09 -1.61 -7.72
N GLU A 49 -11.15 -0.95 -8.87
CA GLU A 49 -11.19 0.50 -8.96
C GLU A 49 -12.64 0.99 -9.08
N TYR A 50 -12.92 2.13 -8.52
CA TYR A 50 -14.24 2.76 -8.55
C TYR A 50 -14.13 4.27 -8.75
N GLY A 51 -15.20 4.90 -9.30
CA GLY A 51 -15.17 6.31 -9.68
C GLY A 51 -14.19 6.53 -10.84
N ASP A 52 -13.45 7.63 -10.80
CA ASP A 52 -12.43 7.96 -11.80
C ASP A 52 -11.04 7.35 -11.44
N ALA A 53 -11.03 6.17 -10.82
CA ALA A 53 -9.82 5.45 -10.54
C ALA A 53 -9.40 4.56 -11.71
N VAL A 54 -8.10 4.47 -11.97
CA VAL A 54 -7.51 3.62 -13.00
C VAL A 54 -6.32 2.85 -12.44
N SER A 55 -6.29 1.55 -12.72
CA SER A 55 -5.17 0.66 -12.37
C SER A 55 -4.48 0.10 -13.62
N THR A 56 -3.17 0.02 -13.59
CA THR A 56 -2.39 -0.58 -14.68
C THR A 56 -1.98 -2.03 -14.38
N VAL A 57 -2.59 -2.68 -13.39
CA VAL A 57 -2.21 -4.03 -12.95
C VAL A 57 -2.26 -5.08 -14.05
N VAL A 58 -3.19 -4.95 -14.99
CA VAL A 58 -3.35 -5.85 -16.16
C VAL A 58 -2.59 -5.32 -17.38
N HIS A 59 -2.53 -4.01 -17.55
CA HIS A 59 -2.05 -3.35 -18.77
C HIS A 59 -0.84 -2.45 -18.51
N ASN A 60 0.34 -3.04 -18.43
CA ASN A 60 1.62 -2.34 -18.23
C ASN A 60 2.40 -2.19 -19.57
N VAL A 61 2.00 -1.28 -20.43
CA VAL A 61 2.61 -1.09 -21.76
C VAL A 61 4.12 -0.78 -21.69
N ASN A 62 4.56 -0.06 -20.68
CA ASN A 62 5.96 0.33 -20.46
C ASN A 62 6.73 -0.66 -19.57
N GLY A 63 6.23 -1.89 -19.43
CA GLY A 63 6.72 -2.83 -18.44
C GLY A 63 6.26 -2.48 -17.00
N GLN A 64 6.56 -3.35 -16.07
CA GLN A 64 6.15 -3.18 -14.69
C GLN A 64 6.94 -2.03 -14.01
N PRO A 65 6.30 -1.15 -13.24
CA PRO A 65 6.94 0.04 -12.66
C PRO A 65 8.24 -0.22 -11.88
N HIS A 66 8.36 -1.35 -11.19
CA HIS A 66 9.61 -1.69 -10.48
C HIS A 66 10.79 -1.92 -11.44
N THR A 67 10.55 -2.19 -12.74
CA THR A 67 11.62 -2.38 -13.74
C THR A 67 12.04 -1.09 -14.43
N TRP A 68 11.31 0.01 -14.19
CA TRP A 68 11.66 1.30 -14.79
C TRP A 68 12.99 1.81 -14.27
N ILE A 69 13.79 2.39 -15.15
CA ILE A 69 15.12 2.92 -14.80
C ILE A 69 15.01 4.03 -13.75
N GLU A 70 13.94 4.80 -13.79
CA GLU A 70 13.61 5.86 -12.85
C GLU A 70 13.46 5.35 -11.41
N ASN A 71 13.02 4.11 -11.25
CA ASN A 71 12.83 3.47 -9.95
C ASN A 71 14.06 2.73 -9.43
N LYS A 72 15.19 2.75 -10.16
CA LYS A 72 16.41 2.06 -9.74
C LYS A 72 16.90 2.46 -8.34
N LYS A 73 16.91 3.76 -8.04
CA LYS A 73 17.33 4.27 -6.71
C LYS A 73 16.33 3.89 -5.63
N PHE A 74 15.04 3.91 -5.94
CA PHE A 74 14.00 3.46 -5.02
C PHE A 74 14.15 1.97 -4.70
N ASN A 75 14.39 1.14 -5.69
CA ASN A 75 14.64 -0.29 -5.50
C ASN A 75 15.86 -0.55 -4.61
N GLN A 76 16.94 0.21 -4.78
CA GLN A 76 18.12 0.12 -3.90
C GLN A 76 17.77 0.52 -2.47
N PHE A 77 17.00 1.60 -2.28
CA PHE A 77 16.50 2.02 -0.97
C PHE A 77 15.63 0.94 -0.33
N LEU A 78 14.68 0.37 -1.07
CA LEU A 78 13.81 -0.69 -0.57
C LEU A 78 14.62 -1.92 -0.16
N ASN A 79 15.55 -2.39 -1.00
CA ASN A 79 16.45 -3.51 -0.69
C ASN A 79 17.27 -3.30 0.57
N ALA A 80 17.82 -2.12 0.76
CA ALA A 80 18.61 -1.81 1.96
C ALA A 80 17.76 -1.84 3.24
N ASN A 81 16.45 -1.59 3.15
CA ASN A 81 15.54 -1.56 4.29
C ASN A 81 14.81 -2.88 4.54
N ILE A 82 14.77 -3.81 3.59
CA ILE A 82 14.09 -5.11 3.72
C ILE A 82 14.44 -5.85 5.02
N PRO A 83 15.70 -6.01 5.44
CA PRO A 83 16.03 -6.73 6.68
C PRO A 83 15.40 -6.10 7.93
N TYR A 84 15.32 -4.77 7.97
CA TYR A 84 14.69 -4.05 9.07
C TYR A 84 13.17 -4.19 9.05
N ILE A 85 12.57 -4.12 7.85
CA ILE A 85 11.14 -4.31 7.64
C ILE A 85 10.70 -5.70 8.08
N LEU A 86 11.43 -6.75 7.68
CA LEU A 86 11.15 -8.12 8.09
C LEU A 86 11.21 -8.29 9.61
N LYS A 87 12.18 -7.66 10.26
CA LYS A 87 12.30 -7.67 11.72
C LYS A 87 11.08 -7.05 12.40
N GLU A 88 10.55 -5.93 11.89
CA GLU A 88 9.34 -5.30 12.45
C GLU A 88 8.13 -6.23 12.34
N PHE A 89 8.04 -7.02 11.27
CA PHE A 89 7.02 -8.05 11.12
C PHE A 89 7.30 -9.35 11.90
N GLY A 90 8.38 -9.40 12.68
CA GLY A 90 8.78 -10.61 13.43
C GLY A 90 9.29 -11.74 12.54
N LEU A 91 9.73 -11.42 11.32
CA LEU A 91 10.18 -12.39 10.34
C LEU A 91 11.70 -12.48 10.30
N ALA A 92 12.23 -13.69 10.02
CA ALA A 92 13.65 -13.88 9.78
C ALA A 92 14.07 -13.20 8.47
N ASN A 93 15.32 -12.72 8.42
CA ASN A 93 15.89 -12.21 7.18
C ASN A 93 15.98 -13.34 6.15
N GLN A 94 15.30 -13.16 5.03
CA GLN A 94 15.22 -14.14 3.96
C GLN A 94 15.14 -13.45 2.60
N PRO A 95 15.46 -14.15 1.50
CA PRO A 95 15.33 -13.60 0.16
C PRO A 95 13.90 -13.17 -0.12
N ILE A 96 13.76 -12.01 -0.77
CA ILE A 96 12.48 -11.47 -1.24
C ILE A 96 12.59 -11.22 -2.74
N THR A 97 11.52 -11.53 -3.46
CA THR A 97 11.40 -11.29 -4.90
C THR A 97 10.17 -10.45 -5.19
N VAL A 98 10.23 -9.65 -6.25
CA VAL A 98 9.05 -8.95 -6.77
C VAL A 98 8.21 -9.93 -7.58
N SER A 99 6.93 -10.03 -7.24
CA SER A 99 5.95 -10.81 -8.01
C SER A 99 5.40 -10.00 -9.17
N ASN A 100 4.91 -8.80 -8.89
CA ASN A 100 4.42 -7.84 -9.88
C ASN A 100 4.38 -6.42 -9.29
N SER A 101 4.18 -5.42 -10.16
CA SER A 101 3.94 -4.05 -9.76
C SER A 101 3.11 -3.30 -10.78
N TRP A 102 2.42 -2.24 -10.34
CA TRP A 102 1.57 -1.39 -11.17
C TRP A 102 1.42 0.00 -10.59
N VAL A 103 0.78 0.90 -11.33
CA VAL A 103 0.41 2.24 -10.88
C VAL A 103 -1.10 2.36 -10.83
N ASN A 104 -1.61 2.99 -9.78
CA ASN A 104 -2.99 3.44 -9.65
C ASN A 104 -3.04 4.96 -9.70
N ARG A 105 -3.99 5.50 -10.47
CA ARG A 105 -4.38 6.91 -10.43
C ARG A 105 -5.79 7.02 -9.85
N HIS A 106 -5.98 7.93 -8.92
CA HIS A 106 -7.29 8.26 -8.36
C HIS A 106 -7.57 9.73 -8.60
N SER A 107 -8.49 10.02 -9.50
CA SER A 107 -9.07 11.35 -9.71
C SER A 107 -10.18 11.59 -8.69
N ARG A 108 -10.87 12.73 -8.76
CA ARG A 108 -11.98 13.05 -7.86
C ARG A 108 -13.03 11.94 -7.85
N GLY A 109 -13.47 11.52 -6.67
CA GLY A 109 -14.42 10.43 -6.49
C GLY A 109 -13.83 9.03 -6.64
N GLY A 110 -12.59 8.91 -7.13
CA GLY A 110 -11.94 7.63 -7.31
C GLY A 110 -11.49 7.00 -5.98
N GLU A 111 -11.68 5.69 -5.87
CA GLU A 111 -11.25 4.86 -4.74
C GLU A 111 -10.84 3.48 -5.21
N THR A 112 -10.02 2.80 -4.42
CA THR A 112 -9.82 1.36 -4.57
C THR A 112 -10.66 0.64 -3.53
N LEU A 113 -11.52 -0.28 -3.98
CA LEU A 113 -12.43 -1.04 -3.12
C LEU A 113 -11.68 -1.99 -2.18
N GLU A 114 -12.40 -2.51 -1.17
CA GLU A 114 -11.84 -3.47 -0.22
C GLU A 114 -11.35 -4.73 -0.93
N HIS A 115 -10.08 -5.05 -0.68
CA HIS A 115 -9.43 -6.24 -1.22
C HIS A 115 -8.23 -6.65 -0.37
N MET A 116 -7.65 -7.79 -0.71
CA MET A 116 -6.35 -8.28 -0.26
C MET A 116 -5.56 -8.81 -1.45
N HIS A 117 -4.26 -8.98 -1.29
CA HIS A 117 -3.39 -9.52 -2.34
C HIS A 117 -3.15 -11.00 -2.11
N GLN A 118 -3.90 -11.84 -2.82
CA GLN A 118 -3.77 -13.30 -2.71
C GLN A 118 -2.39 -13.78 -3.17
N PHE A 119 -1.81 -14.74 -2.45
CA PHE A 119 -0.49 -15.33 -2.75
C PHE A 119 0.67 -14.34 -2.73
N VAL A 120 0.52 -13.23 -2.01
CA VAL A 120 1.53 -12.20 -1.81
C VAL A 120 1.88 -12.15 -0.32
N ASP A 121 3.17 -12.08 -0.01
CA ASP A 121 3.61 -12.03 1.39
C ASP A 121 3.60 -10.61 1.94
N LEU A 122 4.16 -9.66 1.18
CA LEU A 122 4.15 -8.24 1.53
C LEU A 122 3.73 -7.38 0.33
N VAL A 123 3.03 -6.31 0.63
CA VAL A 123 2.66 -5.25 -0.31
C VAL A 123 3.43 -3.99 0.04
N VAL A 124 3.99 -3.33 -0.97
CA VAL A 124 4.60 -2.01 -0.87
C VAL A 124 3.72 -1.02 -1.63
N SER A 125 3.07 -0.10 -0.93
CA SER A 125 2.28 0.99 -1.52
C SER A 125 3.06 2.30 -1.41
N SER A 126 3.53 2.81 -2.54
CA SER A 126 4.36 4.01 -2.64
C SER A 126 3.54 5.17 -3.15
N TYR A 127 3.30 6.18 -2.32
CA TYR A 127 2.53 7.37 -2.65
C TYR A 127 3.42 8.36 -3.40
N LEU A 128 3.55 8.16 -4.72
CA LEU A 128 4.39 8.98 -5.61
C LEU A 128 3.97 10.44 -5.58
N PHE A 129 2.66 10.65 -5.61
CA PHE A 129 2.04 11.97 -5.47
C PHE A 129 0.67 11.81 -4.78
N CYS A 130 0.50 12.47 -3.66
CA CYS A 130 -0.68 12.36 -2.80
C CYS A 130 -1.08 13.74 -2.26
N PRO A 131 -1.90 14.50 -3.00
CA PRO A 131 -2.38 15.80 -2.56
C PRO A 131 -3.21 15.70 -1.28
N PRO A 132 -3.19 16.70 -0.40
CA PRO A 132 -4.09 16.75 0.75
C PRO A 132 -5.56 16.61 0.31
N GLY A 133 -6.34 15.74 0.97
CA GLY A 133 -7.74 15.46 0.61
C GLY A 133 -7.93 14.40 -0.48
N SER A 134 -6.84 13.80 -0.99
CA SER A 134 -6.94 12.71 -1.98
C SER A 134 -7.23 11.33 -1.36
N GLY A 135 -7.54 11.29 -0.06
CA GLY A 135 -7.91 10.09 0.68
C GLY A 135 -6.74 9.33 1.29
N ASN A 136 -7.01 8.64 2.39
CA ASN A 136 -6.06 7.84 3.17
C ASN A 136 -6.17 6.35 2.85
N LEU A 137 -5.23 5.54 3.36
CA LEU A 137 -5.39 4.10 3.37
C LEU A 137 -6.24 3.69 4.57
N LEU A 138 -7.23 2.84 4.33
CA LEU A 138 -8.04 2.21 5.35
C LEU A 138 -7.69 0.72 5.43
N VAL A 139 -7.29 0.28 6.62
CA VAL A 139 -6.95 -1.12 6.89
C VAL A 139 -8.01 -1.72 7.79
N ARG A 140 -8.52 -2.90 7.43
CA ARG A 140 -9.53 -3.60 8.22
C ARG A 140 -8.92 -4.20 9.48
N ASP A 141 -9.62 -4.09 10.62
CA ASP A 141 -9.20 -4.74 11.87
C ASP A 141 -9.15 -6.26 11.68
N PRO A 142 -7.97 -6.89 11.71
CA PRO A 142 -7.86 -8.33 11.53
C PRO A 142 -8.48 -9.13 12.67
N LEU A 143 -8.76 -8.46 13.80
CA LEU A 143 -9.42 -9.05 14.96
C LEU A 143 -10.89 -8.64 15.07
N GLU A 144 -11.47 -8.10 14.03
CA GLU A 144 -12.85 -7.60 14.00
C GLU A 144 -13.85 -8.61 14.60
N TYR A 145 -13.79 -9.85 14.16
CA TYR A 145 -14.69 -10.89 14.61
C TYR A 145 -14.60 -11.13 16.13
N HIS A 146 -13.40 -11.09 16.69
CA HIS A 146 -13.16 -11.29 18.12
C HIS A 146 -13.51 -10.08 18.96
N ARG A 147 -13.48 -8.88 18.36
CA ARG A 147 -13.79 -7.62 19.04
C ARG A 147 -15.24 -7.18 18.88
N TRP A 148 -16.00 -7.86 18.02
CA TRP A 148 -17.39 -7.49 17.74
C TRP A 148 -18.25 -7.43 19.01
N ASN A 149 -18.17 -8.45 19.85
CA ASN A 149 -18.93 -8.51 21.08
C ASN A 149 -18.50 -7.42 22.08
N ASP A 150 -17.19 -7.18 22.20
CA ASP A 150 -16.65 -6.18 23.12
C ASP A 150 -17.05 -4.75 22.74
N LEU A 151 -17.24 -4.48 21.45
CA LEU A 151 -17.57 -3.15 20.94
C LEU A 151 -19.08 -2.86 20.97
N GLN A 152 -19.94 -3.88 20.90
CA GLN A 152 -21.39 -3.72 20.99
C GLN A 152 -21.87 -3.53 22.42
N GLU A 153 -21.23 -4.18 23.38
CA GLU A 153 -21.67 -4.16 24.78
C GLU A 153 -21.08 -3.00 25.60
N ASN A 154 -19.95 -2.42 25.16
CA ASN A 154 -19.25 -1.40 25.95
C ASN A 154 -19.10 -0.09 25.16
N SER A 155 -19.99 0.87 25.47
CA SER A 155 -19.83 2.28 25.05
C SER A 155 -18.53 2.95 25.56
N PHE A 156 -17.72 2.25 26.38
CA PHE A 156 -16.42 2.70 26.90
C PHE A 156 -15.31 2.76 25.82
N PHE A 157 -15.44 2.01 24.73
CA PHE A 157 -14.46 2.00 23.64
C PHE A 157 -14.88 2.91 22.48
N LYS A 158 -15.48 4.06 22.74
CA LYS A 158 -15.60 5.12 21.73
C LYS A 158 -14.18 5.55 21.32
N ARG A 159 -13.65 4.90 20.31
CA ARG A 159 -12.39 5.30 19.68
C ARG A 159 -12.68 6.52 18.81
N GLU A 160 -12.29 7.69 19.28
CA GLU A 160 -12.51 8.98 18.61
C GLU A 160 -11.89 9.09 17.20
N LYS A 161 -11.07 8.11 16.79
CA LYS A 161 -10.33 8.14 15.54
C LYS A 161 -10.56 6.95 14.59
N TYR A 162 -11.45 6.00 14.91
CA TYR A 162 -11.59 4.81 14.09
C TYR A 162 -13.04 4.59 13.69
N GLN A 163 -13.30 4.65 12.39
CA GLN A 163 -14.55 4.13 11.83
C GLN A 163 -14.44 2.60 11.83
N TYR A 164 -14.85 1.97 12.94
CA TYR A 164 -14.88 0.52 13.00
C TYR A 164 -15.62 -0.07 11.80
N PRO A 165 -15.12 -1.10 11.12
CA PRO A 165 -13.92 -1.91 11.48
C PRO A 165 -12.58 -1.39 10.86
N TRP A 166 -12.49 -0.14 10.46
CA TRP A 166 -11.39 0.41 9.69
C TRP A 166 -10.43 1.23 10.55
N PHE A 167 -9.15 0.97 10.36
CA PHE A 167 -8.08 1.84 10.86
C PHE A 167 -7.63 2.76 9.73
N GLU A 168 -7.76 4.05 9.93
CA GLU A 168 -7.24 5.04 9.02
C GLU A 168 -5.73 5.21 9.20
N ILE A 169 -5.00 5.13 8.08
CA ILE A 169 -3.57 5.40 8.01
C ILE A 169 -3.37 6.63 7.15
N PRO A 170 -3.13 7.80 7.76
CA PRO A 170 -2.88 9.02 7.03
C PRO A 170 -1.66 8.89 6.12
N VAL A 171 -1.80 9.32 4.87
CA VAL A 171 -0.76 9.25 3.85
C VAL A 171 -0.54 10.60 3.18
N LYS A 172 0.67 10.82 2.70
CA LYS A 172 1.09 12.00 1.94
C LYS A 172 2.10 11.62 0.85
N THR A 173 2.38 12.55 -0.03
CA THR A 173 3.42 12.39 -1.04
C THR A 173 4.73 11.90 -0.41
N ASN A 174 5.37 10.94 -1.05
CA ASN A 174 6.61 10.29 -0.63
C ASN A 174 6.49 9.29 0.53
N ASP A 175 5.30 9.02 1.05
CA ASP A 175 5.12 7.91 2.00
C ASP A 175 5.18 6.57 1.27
N VAL A 176 5.80 5.59 1.93
CA VAL A 176 5.87 4.20 1.48
C VAL A 176 5.33 3.34 2.60
N LEU A 177 4.18 2.70 2.39
CA LEU A 177 3.58 1.78 3.34
C LEU A 177 3.90 0.35 2.94
N ILE A 178 4.24 -0.48 3.92
CA ILE A 178 4.51 -1.90 3.72
C ILE A 178 3.66 -2.68 4.72
N PHE A 179 2.92 -3.67 4.22
CA PHE A 179 2.01 -4.48 5.02
C PHE A 179 1.83 -5.88 4.42
N PRO A 180 1.37 -6.87 5.22
CA PRO A 180 1.13 -8.23 4.73
C PRO A 180 0.08 -8.28 3.62
N GLY A 181 0.29 -9.14 2.62
CA GLY A 181 -0.62 -9.29 1.49
C GLY A 181 -2.03 -9.71 1.89
N TRP A 182 -2.18 -10.48 2.97
CA TRP A 182 -3.48 -10.92 3.49
C TRP A 182 -4.30 -9.83 4.19
N LEU A 183 -3.71 -8.67 4.48
CA LEU A 183 -4.37 -7.58 5.21
C LEU A 183 -5.40 -6.89 4.31
N ASN A 184 -6.68 -7.03 4.64
CA ASN A 184 -7.75 -6.35 3.92
C ASN A 184 -7.61 -4.84 4.05
N HIS A 185 -7.67 -4.17 2.93
CA HIS A 185 -7.52 -2.72 2.85
C HIS A 185 -8.31 -2.12 1.68
N LYS A 186 -8.54 -0.83 1.77
CA LYS A 186 -9.15 0.02 0.73
C LYS A 186 -8.59 1.42 0.82
N THR A 187 -8.96 2.28 -0.11
CA THR A 187 -8.66 3.72 0.01
C THR A 187 -9.92 4.51 0.27
N GLU A 188 -9.79 5.67 0.92
CA GLU A 188 -10.85 6.67 0.89
C GLU A 188 -10.98 7.26 -0.51
N LYS A 189 -12.17 7.80 -0.80
CA LYS A 189 -12.41 8.57 -2.02
C LYS A 189 -11.56 9.83 -2.04
N SER A 190 -11.09 10.18 -3.22
CA SER A 190 -10.46 11.48 -3.45
C SER A 190 -11.52 12.57 -3.52
N ASP A 191 -11.40 13.61 -2.69
CA ASP A 191 -12.30 14.76 -2.67
C ASP A 191 -11.75 15.97 -3.43
N VAL A 192 -10.58 15.83 -4.06
CA VAL A 192 -9.87 16.91 -4.76
C VAL A 192 -9.75 16.63 -6.25
N ASP A 193 -9.65 17.72 -7.05
CA ASP A 193 -9.53 17.64 -8.52
C ASP A 193 -8.11 17.34 -9.00
N ILE A 194 -7.15 17.14 -8.06
CA ILE A 194 -5.76 16.82 -8.36
C ILE A 194 -5.57 15.32 -8.16
N ASP A 195 -5.09 14.63 -9.19
CA ASP A 195 -4.91 13.19 -9.19
C ASP A 195 -3.88 12.72 -8.16
N ARG A 196 -4.20 11.62 -7.45
CA ARG A 196 -3.27 10.87 -6.62
C ARG A 196 -2.66 9.73 -7.44
N TYR A 197 -1.34 9.54 -7.32
CA TYR A 197 -0.61 8.45 -7.96
C TYR A 197 0.04 7.56 -6.92
N VAL A 198 -0.25 6.25 -6.99
CA VAL A 198 0.30 5.24 -6.09
C VAL A 198 0.92 4.12 -6.91
N MET A 199 2.19 3.81 -6.65
CA MET A 199 2.85 2.63 -7.20
C MET A 199 2.76 1.50 -6.17
N THR A 200 2.23 0.35 -6.60
CA THR A 200 2.14 -0.85 -5.77
C THR A 200 3.13 -1.90 -6.26
N ILE A 201 3.83 -2.55 -5.33
CA ILE A 201 4.75 -3.66 -5.60
C ILE A 201 4.37 -4.82 -4.68
N ASN A 202 4.13 -5.99 -5.26
CA ASN A 202 3.91 -7.23 -4.55
C ASN A 202 5.22 -7.99 -4.37
N LEU A 203 5.48 -8.41 -3.14
CA LEU A 203 6.70 -9.14 -2.75
C LEU A 203 6.37 -10.55 -2.28
N LYS A 204 7.25 -11.50 -2.59
CA LYS A 204 7.18 -12.88 -2.12
C LYS A 204 8.48 -13.29 -1.43
N TYR A 205 8.34 -14.15 -0.42
CA TYR A 205 9.46 -14.82 0.23
C TYR A 205 9.99 -15.99 -0.62
N GLY A 206 11.29 -16.22 -0.50
CA GLY A 206 11.95 -17.34 -1.12
C GLY A 206 12.71 -17.00 -2.41
N PRO A 207 13.53 -17.95 -2.89
CA PRO A 207 14.23 -17.79 -4.16
C PRO A 207 13.21 -17.86 -5.29
N GLY A 208 12.84 -16.72 -5.83
CA GLY A 208 12.11 -16.66 -7.09
C GLY A 208 13.04 -17.05 -8.25
N PRO A 209 12.48 -17.51 -9.39
CA PRO A 209 13.27 -17.80 -10.57
C PRO A 209 14.01 -16.57 -11.11
N ASN A 210 13.63 -15.35 -10.69
CA ASN A 210 14.31 -14.11 -11.01
C ASN A 210 14.19 -13.14 -9.84
N MET A 211 15.08 -13.28 -8.88
CA MET A 211 15.77 -12.23 -8.36
C MET A 211 15.37 -11.24 -7.35
N MET A 212 16.26 -10.97 -6.48
CA MET A 212 16.51 -9.66 -5.87
C MET A 212 16.12 -8.50 -6.79
N ILE A 213 15.52 -7.46 -6.23
CA ILE A 213 15.32 -6.17 -6.90
C ILE A 213 16.71 -5.68 -7.38
N ARG A 214 17.02 -5.74 -8.67
CA ARG A 214 18.29 -5.31 -9.26
C ARG A 214 18.32 -3.83 -9.51
#